data_cb45fa501a0bd17447a882be8f2f85ce
#
_entry.id   cb45fa501a0bd17447a882be8f2f85ce
#
_cell.length_a   1.000
_cell.length_b   1.000
_cell.length_c   1.000
_cell.angle_alpha   90.00
_cell.angle_beta   90.00
_cell.angle_gamma   90.00
#
_symmetry.space_group_name_H-M   'P 1'
#
loop_
_entity.id
_entity.type
_entity.pdbx_description
1 polymer ?
#
loop_
_entity_poly.entity_id
_entity_poly.type
_entity_poly.pdbx_seq_one_letter_code
_entity_poly.pdbx_strand_id
1 'polypeptide(L)'
;MKLFKKIASFVLASGVFFSSSVFADTVKIAFIDPLSGPFATTGTIGLAEWKFAVEKLVNEKGGVLGGKKMEVVALDNKMDGKESLVQVQVAIDQGIRFIAQGNSSGIANAITDMVKKHNKRNPDKQVIFLNYSAVDPALTNDKCQFWHFRFDANADIKMDVITDVIAGESGIKKMYLIGQDYSFGKAVAAAAEKYLAQKTSIEIVG
;
A
#
# COMPACT_ATOMS: atom_id res chain seq x y z
N MET A 1 3.15 82.07 -37.93
CA MET A 1 4.19 81.29 -37.22
C MET A 1 3.43 80.36 -36.19
N LYS A 2 3.18 79.10 -36.60
CA LYS A 2 2.35 78.21 -35.86
C LYS A 2 3.21 77.05 -35.27
N LEU A 3 3.25 76.99 -33.93
CA LEU A 3 4.04 76.06 -33.20
C LEU A 3 3.21 74.76 -33.02
N PHE A 4 3.58 73.66 -33.67
CA PHE A 4 2.93 72.36 -33.49
C PHE A 4 3.53 71.64 -32.27
N LYS A 5 2.72 71.51 -31.21
CA LYS A 5 3.04 70.66 -30.07
C LYS A 5 2.69 69.23 -30.47
N LYS A 6 3.70 68.30 -30.51
CA LYS A 6 3.50 66.89 -30.60
C LYS A 6 3.31 66.32 -29.17
N ILE A 7 2.13 65.85 -28.87
CA ILE A 7 1.85 65.07 -27.66
C ILE A 7 2.12 63.62 -28.00
N ALA A 8 3.15 63.05 -27.41
CA ALA A 8 3.43 61.64 -27.50
C ALA A 8 2.59 60.91 -26.41
N SER A 9 1.59 60.16 -26.84
CA SER A 9 0.80 59.29 -25.95
C SER A 9 1.58 58.04 -25.64
N PHE A 10 2.04 57.89 -24.40
CA PHE A 10 2.71 56.70 -23.90
C PHE A 10 1.59 55.75 -23.43
N VAL A 11 1.31 54.71 -24.25
CA VAL A 11 0.38 53.64 -23.87
C VAL A 11 1.16 52.65 -23.01
N LEU A 12 0.90 52.70 -21.70
CA LEU A 12 1.38 51.73 -20.74
C LEU A 12 0.53 50.48 -20.91
N ALA A 13 1.07 49.47 -21.63
CA ALA A 13 0.46 48.14 -21.69
C ALA A 13 0.71 47.41 -20.37
N SER A 14 -0.24 47.53 -19.45
CA SER A 14 -0.26 46.71 -18.20
C SER A 14 -0.57 45.28 -18.58
N GLY A 15 0.47 44.48 -18.77
CA GLY A 15 0.34 43.01 -18.91
C GLY A 15 -0.18 42.44 -17.61
N VAL A 16 -1.48 42.11 -17.57
CA VAL A 16 -2.06 41.32 -16.51
C VAL A 16 -1.55 39.88 -16.67
N PHE A 17 -0.50 39.52 -15.93
CA PHE A 17 -0.10 38.14 -15.80
C PHE A 17 -1.20 37.41 -15.02
N PHE A 18 -2.12 36.76 -15.73
CA PHE A 18 -2.94 35.71 -15.13
C PHE A 18 -2.01 34.58 -14.71
N SER A 19 -1.54 34.61 -13.46
CA SER A 19 -0.98 33.44 -12.81
C SER A 19 -2.09 32.41 -12.71
N SER A 20 -2.22 31.57 -13.73
CA SER A 20 -3.00 30.36 -13.63
C SER A 20 -2.39 29.57 -12.48
N SER A 21 -3.04 29.56 -11.34
CA SER A 21 -2.74 28.59 -10.27
C SER A 21 -3.01 27.22 -10.88
N VAL A 22 -1.96 26.61 -11.44
CA VAL A 22 -2.00 25.20 -11.77
C VAL A 22 -2.12 24.50 -10.43
N PHE A 23 -3.34 24.15 -10.04
CA PHE A 23 -3.55 23.18 -8.97
C PHE A 23 -2.82 21.92 -9.44
N ALA A 24 -1.64 21.69 -8.92
CA ALA A 24 -0.92 20.47 -9.21
C ALA A 24 -1.82 19.32 -8.71
N ASP A 25 -2.34 18.51 -9.64
CA ASP A 25 -3.16 17.35 -9.30
C ASP A 25 -2.47 16.55 -8.22
N THR A 26 -3.16 16.32 -7.11
CA THR A 26 -2.63 15.53 -6.00
C THR A 26 -2.68 14.05 -6.38
N VAL A 27 -1.59 13.32 -6.19
CA VAL A 27 -1.56 11.86 -6.34
C VAL A 27 -2.15 11.26 -5.06
N LYS A 28 -3.31 10.61 -5.18
CA LYS A 28 -4.01 9.99 -4.05
C LYS A 28 -3.68 8.51 -3.92
N ILE A 29 -3.48 8.06 -2.67
CA ILE A 29 -3.35 6.65 -2.29
C ILE A 29 -4.51 6.33 -1.35
N ALA A 30 -5.35 5.36 -1.67
CA ALA A 30 -6.36 4.84 -0.75
C ALA A 30 -5.71 3.85 0.21
N PHE A 31 -5.67 4.19 1.48
CA PHE A 31 -5.23 3.31 2.57
C PHE A 31 -6.46 2.59 3.12
N ILE A 32 -6.54 1.27 2.90
CA ILE A 32 -7.73 0.44 3.20
C ILE A 32 -7.35 -0.60 4.25
N ASP A 33 -7.45 -0.24 5.51
CA ASP A 33 -7.17 -1.12 6.64
C ASP A 33 -8.11 -0.83 7.82
N PRO A 34 -8.11 -1.66 8.90
CA PRO A 34 -9.06 -1.47 9.99
C PRO A 34 -8.74 -0.19 10.78
N LEU A 35 -9.62 0.79 10.69
CA LEU A 35 -9.52 2.05 11.44
C LEU A 35 -10.51 2.10 12.61
N SER A 36 -11.36 1.09 12.74
CA SER A 36 -12.29 0.87 13.85
C SER A 36 -12.30 -0.60 14.28
N GLY A 37 -12.95 -0.87 15.43
CA GLY A 37 -13.08 -2.23 15.98
C GLY A 37 -11.81 -2.78 16.64
N PRO A 38 -11.74 -4.10 16.90
CA PRO A 38 -10.66 -4.72 17.67
C PRO A 38 -9.26 -4.57 17.06
N PHE A 39 -9.16 -4.39 15.75
CA PHE A 39 -7.92 -4.26 15.02
C PHE A 39 -7.55 -2.81 14.69
N ALA A 40 -8.30 -1.82 15.20
CA ALA A 40 -8.10 -0.40 14.91
C ALA A 40 -6.68 0.08 15.23
N THR A 41 -6.06 -0.43 16.28
CA THR A 41 -4.69 -0.03 16.67
C THR A 41 -3.69 -0.30 15.56
N THR A 42 -3.72 -1.48 14.93
CA THR A 42 -2.78 -1.81 13.84
C THR A 42 -3.01 -0.94 12.61
N GLY A 43 -4.27 -0.75 12.23
CA GLY A 43 -4.62 0.08 11.08
C GLY A 43 -4.31 1.56 11.27
N THR A 44 -4.59 2.12 12.46
CA THR A 44 -4.31 3.54 12.74
C THR A 44 -2.82 3.85 12.84
N ILE A 45 -2.01 2.92 13.38
CA ILE A 45 -0.55 3.04 13.37
C ILE A 45 -0.05 3.04 11.92
N GLY A 46 -0.44 2.06 11.11
CA GLY A 46 -0.07 1.99 9.69
C GLY A 46 -0.47 3.25 8.91
N LEU A 47 -1.68 3.78 9.16
CA LEU A 47 -2.11 5.03 8.55
C LEU A 47 -1.22 6.22 8.94
N ALA A 48 -0.83 6.30 10.21
CA ALA A 48 0.07 7.36 10.70
C ALA A 48 1.45 7.25 10.04
N GLU A 49 2.00 6.05 9.91
CA GLU A 49 3.27 5.78 9.22
C GLU A 49 3.21 6.20 7.75
N TRP A 50 2.15 5.82 7.03
CA TRP A 50 1.95 6.22 5.64
C TRP A 50 1.84 7.74 5.47
N LYS A 51 1.05 8.42 6.33
CA LYS A 51 0.93 9.89 6.32
C LYS A 51 2.26 10.56 6.62
N PHE A 52 3.00 10.06 7.62
CA PHE A 52 4.33 10.57 7.95
C PHE A 52 5.30 10.42 6.77
N ALA A 53 5.37 9.23 6.17
CA ALA A 53 6.26 8.96 5.04
C ALA A 53 5.91 9.85 3.83
N VAL A 54 4.63 9.97 3.49
CA VAL A 54 4.17 10.84 2.40
C VAL A 54 4.54 12.29 2.66
N GLU A 55 4.33 12.80 3.86
CA GLU A 55 4.66 14.20 4.17
C GLU A 55 6.18 14.42 4.20
N LYS A 56 6.92 13.63 4.97
CA LYS A 56 8.35 13.85 5.22
C LYS A 56 9.26 13.45 4.07
N LEU A 57 8.94 12.34 3.39
CA LEU A 57 9.82 11.78 2.37
C LEU A 57 9.42 12.17 0.96
N VAL A 58 8.18 12.64 0.75
CA VAL A 58 7.67 13.02 -0.56
C VAL A 58 7.33 14.51 -0.62
N ASN A 59 6.34 14.96 0.16
CA ASN A 59 5.79 16.30 0.02
C ASN A 59 6.78 17.41 0.40
N GLU A 60 7.50 17.25 1.52
CA GLU A 60 8.55 18.19 1.94
C GLU A 60 9.78 18.16 1.03
N LYS A 61 9.95 17.09 0.24
CA LYS A 61 11.04 16.95 -0.74
C LYS A 61 10.69 17.42 -2.15
N GLY A 62 9.55 18.08 -2.31
CA GLY A 62 9.14 18.66 -3.58
C GLY A 62 8.10 17.86 -4.36
N GLY A 63 7.58 16.78 -3.78
CA GLY A 63 6.51 15.96 -4.38
C GLY A 63 7.02 14.95 -5.41
N VAL A 64 6.08 14.41 -6.20
CA VAL A 64 6.32 13.42 -7.26
C VAL A 64 5.87 13.94 -8.62
N LEU A 65 6.27 13.29 -9.70
CA LEU A 65 5.77 13.56 -11.07
C LEU A 65 5.79 15.05 -11.45
N GLY A 66 6.88 15.75 -11.17
CA GLY A 66 7.03 17.16 -11.49
C GLY A 66 6.44 18.11 -10.44
N GLY A 67 6.44 17.71 -9.17
CA GLY A 67 6.05 18.55 -8.03
C GLY A 67 4.64 18.32 -7.50
N LYS A 68 3.94 17.27 -7.96
CA LYS A 68 2.63 16.91 -7.42
C LYS A 68 2.75 16.44 -5.97
N LYS A 69 1.87 16.92 -5.11
CA LYS A 69 1.77 16.42 -3.74
C LYS A 69 1.13 15.02 -3.73
N MET A 70 1.43 14.24 -2.70
CA MET A 70 0.73 13.00 -2.41
C MET A 70 -0.22 13.16 -1.24
N GLU A 71 -1.33 12.42 -1.25
CA GLU A 71 -2.35 12.40 -0.20
C GLU A 71 -2.72 10.96 0.14
N VAL A 72 -2.79 10.63 1.42
CA VAL A 72 -3.29 9.34 1.91
C VAL A 72 -4.75 9.49 2.31
N VAL A 73 -5.63 8.87 1.54
CA VAL A 73 -7.08 8.80 1.79
C VAL A 73 -7.38 7.58 2.63
N ALA A 74 -7.85 7.78 3.86
CA ALA A 74 -8.14 6.71 4.81
C ALA A 74 -9.54 6.12 4.56
N LEU A 75 -9.62 4.80 4.39
CA LEU A 75 -10.85 4.06 4.17
C LEU A 75 -10.87 2.86 5.14
N ASP A 76 -11.84 2.85 6.05
CA ASP A 76 -11.97 1.82 7.09
C ASP A 76 -12.60 0.55 6.53
N ASN A 77 -11.85 -0.56 6.51
CA ASN A 77 -12.35 -1.86 6.11
C ASN A 77 -12.87 -2.72 7.27
N LYS A 78 -12.78 -2.24 8.50
CA LYS A 78 -13.22 -2.95 9.71
C LYS A 78 -12.65 -4.36 9.88
N MET A 79 -11.55 -4.67 9.23
CA MET A 79 -10.96 -6.02 9.11
C MET A 79 -11.91 -7.03 8.43
N ASP A 80 -12.86 -6.57 7.64
CA ASP A 80 -13.82 -7.41 6.90
C ASP A 80 -13.48 -7.48 5.42
N GLY A 81 -13.50 -8.69 4.85
CA GLY A 81 -13.14 -8.91 3.44
C GLY A 81 -14.14 -8.29 2.47
N LYS A 82 -15.45 -8.32 2.76
CA LYS A 82 -16.47 -7.72 1.90
C LYS A 82 -16.40 -6.20 1.95
N GLU A 83 -16.29 -5.65 3.16
CA GLU A 83 -16.11 -4.21 3.36
C GLU A 83 -14.85 -3.72 2.64
N SER A 84 -13.74 -4.48 2.69
CA SER A 84 -12.52 -4.14 1.96
C SER A 84 -12.76 -3.99 0.46
N LEU A 85 -13.52 -4.87 -0.17
CA LEU A 85 -13.85 -4.77 -1.59
C LEU A 85 -14.78 -3.59 -1.90
N VAL A 86 -15.68 -3.25 -0.97
CA VAL A 86 -16.50 -2.03 -1.07
C VAL A 86 -15.61 -0.79 -1.03
N GLN A 87 -14.66 -0.71 -0.10
CA GLN A 87 -13.74 0.41 0.01
C GLN A 87 -12.80 0.53 -1.20
N VAL A 88 -12.37 -0.60 -1.79
CA VAL A 88 -11.64 -0.59 -3.07
C VAL A 88 -12.49 0.03 -4.18
N GLN A 89 -13.78 -0.34 -4.27
CA GLN A 89 -14.67 0.25 -5.27
C GLN A 89 -14.87 1.75 -5.04
N VAL A 90 -15.07 2.18 -3.79
CA VAL A 90 -15.15 3.61 -3.42
C VAL A 90 -13.90 4.37 -3.87
N ALA A 91 -12.71 3.81 -3.65
CA ALA A 91 -11.46 4.40 -4.11
C ALA A 91 -11.42 4.54 -5.65
N ILE A 92 -11.82 3.50 -6.36
CA ILE A 92 -11.87 3.49 -7.84
C ILE A 92 -12.85 4.55 -8.35
N ASP A 93 -14.04 4.66 -7.76
CA ASP A 93 -15.08 5.61 -8.15
C ASP A 93 -14.64 7.07 -7.89
N GLN A 94 -13.80 7.29 -6.87
CA GLN A 94 -13.13 8.58 -6.62
C GLN A 94 -11.94 8.85 -7.56
N GLY A 95 -11.65 7.97 -8.51
CA GLY A 95 -10.53 8.09 -9.45
C GLY A 95 -9.16 7.80 -8.84
N ILE A 96 -9.09 7.23 -7.64
CA ILE A 96 -7.84 6.84 -7.01
C ILE A 96 -7.28 5.59 -7.70
N ARG A 97 -5.99 5.65 -8.05
CA ARG A 97 -5.31 4.59 -8.81
C ARG A 97 -4.36 3.74 -7.99
N PHE A 98 -4.05 4.15 -6.77
CA PHE A 98 -3.14 3.47 -5.87
C PHE A 98 -3.90 3.03 -4.63
N ILE A 99 -3.89 1.73 -4.35
CA ILE A 99 -4.58 1.12 -3.22
C ILE A 99 -3.52 0.50 -2.33
N ALA A 100 -3.48 0.90 -1.07
CA ALA A 100 -2.59 0.33 -0.05
C ALA A 100 -3.41 -0.48 0.96
N GLN A 101 -2.98 -1.71 1.25
CA GLN A 101 -3.56 -2.59 2.28
C GLN A 101 -2.48 -3.58 2.76
N GLY A 102 -2.49 -3.97 4.02
CA GLY A 102 -1.50 -4.88 4.57
C GLY A 102 -1.98 -5.77 5.71
N ASN A 103 -3.00 -5.41 6.45
CA ASN A 103 -3.38 -6.09 7.70
C ASN A 103 -4.18 -7.40 7.53
N SER A 104 -4.15 -8.07 6.41
CA SER A 104 -4.67 -9.43 6.27
C SER A 104 -4.31 -10.04 4.93
N SER A 105 -3.67 -11.21 4.96
CA SER A 105 -3.40 -11.97 3.73
C SER A 105 -4.69 -12.41 3.03
N GLY A 106 -5.77 -12.71 3.77
CA GLY A 106 -7.08 -13.04 3.19
C GLY A 106 -7.68 -11.87 2.43
N ILE A 107 -7.62 -10.67 3.00
CA ILE A 107 -8.06 -9.42 2.36
C ILE A 107 -7.19 -9.10 1.16
N ALA A 108 -5.86 -9.18 1.30
CA ALA A 108 -4.92 -8.94 0.21
C ALA A 108 -5.17 -9.87 -0.99
N ASN A 109 -5.47 -11.15 -0.74
CA ASN A 109 -5.88 -12.10 -1.80
C ASN A 109 -7.14 -11.64 -2.54
N ALA A 110 -8.18 -11.21 -1.80
CA ALA A 110 -9.43 -10.74 -2.39
C ALA A 110 -9.24 -9.44 -3.20
N ILE A 111 -8.46 -8.49 -2.68
CA ILE A 111 -8.12 -7.25 -3.39
C ILE A 111 -7.32 -7.55 -4.67
N THR A 112 -6.35 -8.46 -4.59
CA THR A 112 -5.53 -8.90 -5.74
C THR A 112 -6.43 -9.40 -6.87
N ASP A 113 -7.40 -10.27 -6.55
CA ASP A 113 -8.36 -10.81 -7.52
C ASP A 113 -9.30 -9.72 -8.09
N MET A 114 -9.75 -8.79 -7.25
CA MET A 114 -10.60 -7.66 -7.69
C MET A 114 -9.83 -6.72 -8.63
N VAL A 115 -8.61 -6.31 -8.26
CA VAL A 115 -7.75 -5.44 -9.07
C VAL A 115 -7.46 -6.08 -10.43
N LYS A 116 -7.12 -7.37 -10.47
CA LYS A 116 -6.92 -8.12 -11.72
C LYS A 116 -8.14 -8.07 -12.64
N LYS A 117 -9.34 -8.32 -12.08
CA LYS A 117 -10.60 -8.28 -12.83
C LYS A 117 -10.93 -6.87 -13.31
N HIS A 118 -10.76 -5.86 -12.44
CA HIS A 118 -11.00 -4.46 -12.78
C HIS A 118 -10.11 -4.00 -13.92
N ASN A 119 -8.80 -4.22 -13.81
CA ASN A 119 -7.82 -3.76 -14.78
C ASN A 119 -7.96 -4.42 -16.15
N LYS A 120 -8.35 -5.70 -16.17
CA LYS A 120 -8.67 -6.41 -17.43
C LYS A 120 -9.87 -5.79 -18.15
N ARG A 121 -10.86 -5.29 -17.41
CA ARG A 121 -12.09 -4.69 -17.98
C ARG A 121 -11.93 -3.20 -18.30
N ASN A 122 -11.00 -2.53 -17.64
CA ASN A 122 -10.81 -1.08 -17.70
C ASN A 122 -9.33 -0.73 -17.96
N PRO A 123 -8.80 -1.00 -19.17
CA PRO A 123 -7.37 -0.82 -19.47
C PRO A 123 -6.90 0.63 -19.32
N ASP A 124 -7.79 1.61 -19.56
CA ASP A 124 -7.48 3.04 -19.41
C ASP A 124 -7.63 3.55 -17.97
N LYS A 125 -8.15 2.70 -17.09
CA LYS A 125 -8.47 3.05 -15.69
C LYS A 125 -7.89 2.04 -14.71
N GLN A 126 -6.70 1.56 -14.98
CA GLN A 126 -6.01 0.58 -14.15
C GLN A 126 -5.66 1.14 -12.78
N VAL A 127 -5.69 0.28 -11.78
CA VAL A 127 -5.26 0.55 -10.41
C VAL A 127 -4.11 -0.36 -10.02
N ILE A 128 -3.27 0.09 -9.10
CA ILE A 128 -2.13 -0.64 -8.56
C ILE A 128 -2.42 -0.96 -7.11
N PHE A 129 -2.17 -2.20 -6.71
CA PHE A 129 -2.26 -2.64 -5.33
C PHE A 129 -0.87 -2.67 -4.69
N LEU A 130 -0.71 -1.88 -3.64
CA LEU A 130 0.48 -1.74 -2.82
C LEU A 130 0.26 -2.53 -1.52
N ASN A 131 0.72 -3.76 -1.50
CA ASN A 131 0.67 -4.62 -0.32
C ASN A 131 1.89 -4.34 0.56
N TYR A 132 1.69 -3.66 1.68
CA TYR A 132 2.80 -3.27 2.53
C TYR A 132 3.15 -4.27 3.63
N SER A 133 2.28 -5.27 3.94
CA SER A 133 2.49 -6.17 5.09
C SER A 133 1.86 -7.57 4.97
N ALA A 134 0.97 -7.84 4.02
CA ALA A 134 0.38 -9.17 3.88
C ALA A 134 1.38 -10.17 3.29
N VAL A 135 1.68 -11.23 4.03
CA VAL A 135 2.86 -12.09 3.82
C VAL A 135 2.58 -13.42 3.13
N ASP A 136 1.34 -13.70 2.72
CA ASP A 136 1.00 -14.95 2.02
C ASP A 136 1.87 -15.10 0.76
N PRO A 137 2.68 -16.19 0.64
CA PRO A 137 3.54 -16.41 -0.52
C PRO A 137 2.78 -16.52 -1.84
N ALA A 138 1.54 -17.02 -1.82
CA ALA A 138 0.72 -17.17 -3.02
C ALA A 138 0.52 -15.85 -3.78
N LEU A 139 0.52 -14.72 -3.07
CA LEU A 139 0.33 -13.39 -3.67
C LEU A 139 1.39 -13.01 -4.71
N THR A 140 2.60 -13.58 -4.61
CA THR A 140 3.70 -13.33 -5.56
C THR A 140 4.17 -14.60 -6.27
N ASN A 141 3.52 -15.74 -6.00
CA ASN A 141 3.71 -17.02 -6.70
C ASN A 141 2.48 -17.30 -7.59
N ASP A 142 1.58 -18.18 -7.17
CA ASP A 142 0.44 -18.65 -7.99
C ASP A 142 -0.56 -17.56 -8.37
N LYS A 143 -0.68 -16.52 -7.52
CA LYS A 143 -1.52 -15.36 -7.76
C LYS A 143 -0.76 -14.14 -8.26
N CYS A 144 0.50 -14.31 -8.66
CA CYS A 144 1.31 -13.21 -9.18
C CYS A 144 0.60 -12.49 -10.33
N GLN A 145 0.61 -11.18 -10.28
CA GLN A 145 0.08 -10.32 -11.33
C GLN A 145 0.83 -8.99 -11.40
N PHE A 146 0.79 -8.35 -12.56
CA PHE A 146 1.53 -7.11 -12.85
C PHE A 146 1.15 -5.93 -11.96
N TRP A 147 -0.08 -5.87 -11.47
CA TRP A 147 -0.59 -4.72 -10.70
C TRP A 147 -0.54 -4.88 -9.19
N HIS A 148 0.11 -5.92 -8.67
CA HIS A 148 0.31 -6.14 -7.24
C HIS A 148 1.80 -6.06 -6.90
N PHE A 149 2.14 -5.21 -5.93
CA PHE A 149 3.49 -5.04 -5.42
C PHE A 149 3.51 -5.27 -3.91
N ARG A 150 4.35 -6.19 -3.45
CA ARG A 150 4.58 -6.43 -2.02
C ARG A 150 5.93 -5.84 -1.60
N PHE A 151 5.91 -5.10 -0.50
CA PHE A 151 7.10 -4.44 0.05
C PHE A 151 7.73 -5.19 1.23
N ASP A 152 6.96 -6.08 1.89
CA ASP A 152 7.45 -6.88 3.02
C ASP A 152 7.87 -8.28 2.56
N ALA A 153 8.77 -8.92 3.35
CA ALA A 153 9.13 -10.31 3.17
C ALA A 153 7.91 -11.21 3.35
N ASN A 154 7.80 -12.28 2.56
CA ASN A 154 6.72 -13.26 2.71
C ASN A 154 6.96 -14.21 3.88
N ALA A 155 5.97 -15.06 4.17
CA ALA A 155 6.06 -16.03 5.26
C ALA A 155 7.25 -16.99 5.10
N ASP A 156 7.57 -17.44 3.88
CA ASP A 156 8.73 -18.30 3.64
C ASP A 156 10.03 -17.61 4.07
N ILE A 157 10.27 -16.38 3.61
CA ILE A 157 11.48 -15.64 3.93
C ILE A 157 11.58 -15.37 5.44
N LYS A 158 10.46 -15.00 6.08
CA LYS A 158 10.44 -14.72 7.52
C LYS A 158 10.71 -15.99 8.34
N MET A 159 10.08 -17.10 7.98
CA MET A 159 10.28 -18.36 8.69
C MET A 159 11.66 -18.99 8.41
N ASP A 160 12.21 -18.80 7.23
CA ASP A 160 13.58 -19.21 6.92
C ASP A 160 14.58 -18.58 7.92
N VAL A 161 14.51 -17.26 8.10
CA VAL A 161 15.39 -16.53 9.04
C VAL A 161 15.10 -16.90 10.51
N ILE A 162 13.82 -16.96 10.91
CA ILE A 162 13.48 -17.30 12.31
C ILE A 162 13.94 -18.71 12.67
N THR A 163 13.81 -19.67 11.76
CA THR A 163 14.23 -21.04 12.01
C THR A 163 15.75 -21.21 12.04
N ASP A 164 16.54 -20.31 11.41
CA ASP A 164 17.99 -20.28 11.61
C ASP A 164 18.36 -19.93 13.05
N VAL A 165 17.66 -18.94 13.64
CA VAL A 165 17.88 -18.58 15.05
C VAL A 165 17.50 -19.74 15.96
N ILE A 166 16.35 -20.37 15.72
CA ILE A 166 15.88 -21.53 16.51
C ILE A 166 16.86 -22.71 16.39
N ALA A 167 17.41 -22.96 15.21
CA ALA A 167 18.39 -24.03 14.99
C ALA A 167 19.69 -23.83 15.78
N GLY A 168 20.07 -22.60 16.10
CA GLY A 168 21.20 -22.26 16.97
C GLY A 168 20.96 -22.59 18.46
N GLU A 169 19.71 -22.83 18.87
CA GLU A 169 19.33 -23.05 20.27
C GLU A 169 19.36 -24.54 20.62
N SER A 170 20.46 -25.01 21.20
CA SER A 170 20.67 -26.44 21.49
C SER A 170 19.71 -27.05 22.53
N GLY A 171 19.01 -26.22 23.32
CA GLY A 171 18.09 -26.65 24.37
C GLY A 171 16.68 -27.03 23.90
N ILE A 172 16.28 -26.60 22.70
CA ILE A 172 14.92 -26.80 22.18
C ILE A 172 14.83 -28.20 21.52
N LYS A 173 13.95 -29.07 22.03
CA LYS A 173 13.73 -30.42 21.47
C LYS A 173 12.33 -30.59 20.92
N LYS A 174 11.35 -29.83 21.44
CA LYS A 174 9.95 -29.88 21.04
C LYS A 174 9.40 -28.48 20.87
N MET A 175 8.51 -28.31 19.91
CA MET A 175 7.85 -27.03 19.61
C MET A 175 6.37 -27.26 19.35
N TYR A 176 5.55 -26.35 19.86
CA TYR A 176 4.13 -26.28 19.56
C TYR A 176 3.85 -25.04 18.70
N LEU A 177 3.14 -25.20 17.58
CA LEU A 177 2.80 -24.10 16.70
C LEU A 177 1.37 -23.62 16.97
N ILE A 178 1.20 -22.34 17.32
CA ILE A 178 -0.10 -21.70 17.48
C ILE A 178 -0.25 -20.63 16.42
N GLY A 179 -1.24 -20.79 15.56
CA GLY A 179 -1.48 -19.87 14.45
C GLY A 179 -2.94 -19.49 14.29
N GLN A 180 -3.20 -18.52 13.42
CA GLN A 180 -4.55 -18.10 13.06
C GLN A 180 -5.11 -18.99 11.94
N ASP A 181 -6.37 -19.39 12.03
CA ASP A 181 -7.02 -20.29 11.05
C ASP A 181 -7.53 -19.52 9.81
N TYR A 182 -6.58 -18.88 9.09
CA TYR A 182 -6.82 -18.31 7.75
C TYR A 182 -5.51 -18.29 6.94
N SER A 183 -5.52 -17.74 5.72
CA SER A 183 -4.36 -17.83 4.78
C SER A 183 -3.02 -17.40 5.37
N PHE A 184 -2.99 -16.36 6.22
CA PHE A 184 -1.77 -15.94 6.91
C PHE A 184 -1.21 -17.04 7.82
N GLY A 185 -2.02 -17.52 8.79
CA GLY A 185 -1.56 -18.52 9.75
C GLY A 185 -1.19 -19.84 9.08
N LYS A 186 -1.95 -20.27 8.07
CA LYS A 186 -1.64 -21.46 7.26
C LYS A 186 -0.32 -21.34 6.53
N ALA A 187 -0.04 -20.18 5.92
CA ALA A 187 1.22 -19.92 5.24
C ALA A 187 2.41 -19.92 6.21
N VAL A 188 2.24 -19.30 7.39
CA VAL A 188 3.28 -19.27 8.43
C VAL A 188 3.54 -20.67 9.00
N ALA A 189 2.50 -21.45 9.32
CA ALA A 189 2.65 -22.81 9.82
C ALA A 189 3.37 -23.71 8.80
N ALA A 190 2.92 -23.71 7.55
CA ALA A 190 3.56 -24.49 6.49
C ALA A 190 5.04 -24.13 6.28
N ALA A 191 5.38 -22.85 6.31
CA ALA A 191 6.76 -22.39 6.22
C ALA A 191 7.59 -22.78 7.45
N ALA A 192 7.03 -22.67 8.67
CA ALA A 192 7.69 -23.09 9.90
C ALA A 192 7.99 -24.59 9.88
N GLU A 193 7.01 -25.43 9.55
CA GLU A 193 7.18 -26.89 9.43
C GLU A 193 8.28 -27.24 8.41
N LYS A 194 8.21 -26.64 7.24
CA LYS A 194 9.20 -26.84 6.17
C LYS A 194 10.63 -26.54 6.62
N TYR A 195 10.85 -25.36 7.18
CA TYR A 195 12.20 -24.92 7.52
C TYR A 195 12.73 -25.52 8.80
N LEU A 196 11.89 -25.81 9.80
CA LEU A 196 12.29 -26.58 10.98
C LEU A 196 12.75 -27.98 10.59
N ALA A 197 12.00 -28.67 9.74
CA ALA A 197 12.37 -30.01 9.25
C ALA A 197 13.69 -30.03 8.46
N GLN A 198 14.02 -28.94 7.77
CA GLN A 198 15.25 -28.82 6.99
C GLN A 198 16.49 -28.51 7.85
N LYS A 199 16.33 -27.76 8.92
CA LYS A 199 17.42 -27.14 9.68
C LYS A 199 17.63 -27.74 11.07
N THR A 200 16.68 -28.47 11.60
CA THR A 200 16.69 -28.94 13.00
C THR A 200 16.18 -30.36 13.11
N SER A 201 16.40 -30.96 14.32
CA SER A 201 15.76 -32.19 14.75
C SER A 201 14.64 -31.93 15.77
N ILE A 202 14.09 -30.72 15.80
CA ILE A 202 13.05 -30.33 16.73
C ILE A 202 11.73 -31.00 16.29
N GLU A 203 11.09 -31.68 17.24
CA GLU A 203 9.79 -32.32 17.06
C GLU A 203 8.68 -31.29 17.17
N ILE A 204 7.82 -31.16 16.14
CA ILE A 204 6.59 -30.36 16.22
C ILE A 204 5.51 -31.24 16.84
N VAL A 205 4.98 -30.84 18.00
CA VAL A 205 4.04 -31.63 18.83
C VAL A 205 2.60 -31.15 18.79
N GLY A 206 2.26 -30.17 17.92
CA GLY A 206 0.93 -29.66 17.69
C GLY A 206 0.93 -28.25 17.17
#